data_1d1de19e67f2d4c953c51316360f8a28
#
_entry.id   1d1de19e67f2d4c953c51316360f8a28
#
_cell.length_a   1.000
_cell.length_b   1.000
_cell.length_c   1.000
_cell.angle_alpha   90.00
_cell.angle_beta   90.00
_cell.angle_gamma   90.00
#
_symmetry.space_group_name_H-M   'P 1'
#
loop_
_entity.id
_entity.type
_entity.pdbx_description
1 polymer ?
#
loop_
_entity_poly.entity_id
_entity_poly.type
_entity_poly.pdbx_seq_one_letter_code
_entity_poly.pdbx_strand_id
1 'polypeptide(L)'
;MDTCTDQSVSPEESLDASPASASPAAKPQPRSEPQPRSEQIAQAIGTTLLYIVPAFVYLRFASAADFDIWWHLRTGQWIAQHHAIPHVDLFSSATMGRPWEAYSWLFALLNFQLFQRLGLSGIVVYTAGMILAITVALHHLVKRLQQDFSIGLLLTGAICLTMGRLYVPRPWLFTILFSVFELNILMHVRKTGRLRELLWLPAIFALWANVHIQFIDGLVILGIALTESLLTLRRTATRIPLRPIALTLFGCVLATLLNPYGWHIYKTAHDLAVQPGAFNLVSELQALPFRDISDFSVLFLSFACVAVLARSRRLPIFESLLFLFAAIVSFRSQRDLWVMAIAAAAILASNITGRKTPHRLPAFSSLLFVPVAAAALLLASFALHVNNARLSARMAKTLPVRALAVAKARNYSGPVYNNYDWGGYLIWELRLPVSIDGRAGLHGDERLHRSRVTWTGEPGWATDPQLIRAGMVIAPVKAPLTQLLRLDPKFKLAYQDDLAALFIPANGRPILPMLPPDLPPPVMH
;
A
#
# COMPACT_ATOMS: atom_id res chain seq x y z
N MET A 1 66.72 45.89 -69.49
CA MET A 1 67.29 47.15 -68.93
C MET A 1 67.11 46.98 -67.44
N ASP A 2 68.09 46.49 -66.88
CA ASP A 2 69.02 47.19 -66.02
C ASP A 2 68.40 47.31 -64.60
N THR A 3 68.98 46.94 -63.57
CA THR A 3 70.28 46.51 -63.09
C THR A 3 70.15 46.43 -61.61
N CYS A 4 70.75 45.39 -61.09
CA CYS A 4 71.82 45.41 -60.05
C CYS A 4 71.56 45.97 -58.64
N THR A 5 71.79 45.08 -57.80
CA THR A 5 72.86 45.08 -56.73
C THR A 5 72.35 45.68 -55.42
N ASP A 6 72.72 45.31 -54.31
CA ASP A 6 73.74 44.37 -53.70
C ASP A 6 73.63 44.51 -52.18
N GLN A 7 73.98 43.45 -51.48
CA GLN A 7 74.67 43.42 -50.17
C GLN A 7 74.01 44.05 -48.94
N SER A 8 73.78 43.30 -47.96
CA SER A 8 74.65 42.75 -46.93
C SER A 8 74.21 43.17 -45.51
N VAL A 9 74.47 42.26 -44.63
CA VAL A 9 74.79 42.41 -43.19
C VAL A 9 73.66 42.29 -42.21
N SER A 10 73.65 41.10 -41.58
CA SER A 10 73.17 40.89 -40.21
C SER A 10 73.92 41.74 -39.22
N PRO A 11 73.40 42.05 -38.02
CA PRO A 11 73.47 41.07 -36.92
C PRO A 11 72.26 41.03 -35.97
N GLU A 12 72.16 39.90 -35.32
CA GLU A 12 71.75 39.62 -33.93
C GLU A 12 70.94 40.71 -33.22
N GLU A 13 69.75 40.29 -32.72
CA GLU A 13 69.44 40.42 -31.29
C GLU A 13 68.03 39.85 -30.95
N SER A 14 68.12 39.06 -30.04
CA SER A 14 67.52 38.81 -28.72
C SER A 14 66.12 38.18 -28.77
N LEU A 15 66.19 36.94 -28.38
CA LEU A 15 65.12 36.18 -27.77
C LEU A 15 64.43 36.97 -26.62
N ASP A 16 63.20 37.40 -26.83
CA ASP A 16 62.33 37.77 -25.75
C ASP A 16 61.22 36.66 -25.60
N ALA A 17 61.55 35.71 -24.72
CA ALA A 17 60.68 34.68 -24.30
C ALA A 17 59.58 35.28 -23.38
N SER A 18 58.44 35.57 -23.92
CA SER A 18 57.24 35.85 -23.12
C SER A 18 56.97 34.68 -22.18
N PRO A 19 56.82 34.88 -20.86
CA PRO A 19 56.53 33.77 -19.96
C PRO A 19 55.11 33.24 -20.24
N ALA A 20 55.03 31.95 -20.55
CA ALA A 20 53.79 31.18 -20.61
C ALA A 20 52.95 31.48 -19.34
N SER A 21 51.76 32.00 -19.52
CA SER A 21 50.80 32.21 -18.45
C SER A 21 50.51 30.86 -17.80
N ALA A 22 51.11 30.62 -16.65
CA ALA A 22 50.80 29.47 -15.80
C ALA A 22 49.31 29.56 -15.44
N SER A 23 48.53 28.58 -15.91
CA SER A 23 47.17 28.35 -15.48
C SER A 23 47.13 28.34 -13.95
N PRO A 24 46.22 29.09 -13.28
CA PRO A 24 46.20 29.10 -11.82
C PRO A 24 45.92 27.70 -11.35
N ALA A 25 46.83 27.12 -10.59
CA ALA A 25 46.70 25.84 -9.94
C ALA A 25 45.36 25.82 -9.19
N ALA A 26 44.48 24.87 -9.52
CA ALA A 26 43.21 24.67 -8.86
C ALA A 26 43.46 24.61 -7.35
N LYS A 27 42.89 25.57 -6.61
CA LYS A 27 42.94 25.58 -5.14
C LYS A 27 42.52 24.20 -4.65
N PRO A 28 43.28 23.52 -3.80
CA PRO A 28 42.91 22.25 -3.24
C PRO A 28 41.56 22.44 -2.53
N GLN A 29 40.57 21.65 -2.93
CA GLN A 29 39.26 21.63 -2.23
C GLN A 29 39.56 21.34 -0.76
N PRO A 30 39.00 22.11 0.17
CA PRO A 30 39.22 21.88 1.59
C PRO A 30 38.82 20.44 1.91
N ARG A 31 39.75 19.63 2.37
CA ARG A 31 39.51 18.31 2.93
C ARG A 31 38.47 18.51 4.03
N SER A 32 37.28 17.95 3.83
CA SER A 32 36.24 17.98 4.84
C SER A 32 36.76 17.37 6.13
N GLU A 33 36.84 18.16 7.20
CA GLU A 33 37.21 17.68 8.53
C GLU A 33 36.38 16.46 8.93
N PRO A 34 36.96 15.44 9.57
CA PRO A 34 36.22 14.30 10.06
C PRO A 34 35.20 14.78 11.10
N GLN A 35 33.94 14.43 10.90
CA GLN A 35 32.90 14.76 11.88
C GLN A 35 33.20 14.17 13.25
N PRO A 36 32.85 14.86 14.34
CA PRO A 36 33.00 14.34 15.67
C PRO A 36 32.26 13.02 15.82
N ARG A 37 32.87 12.05 16.46
CA ARG A 37 32.33 10.68 16.69
C ARG A 37 30.94 10.71 17.31
N SER A 38 30.65 11.75 18.09
CA SER A 38 29.33 12.00 18.70
C SER A 38 28.20 12.19 17.67
N GLU A 39 28.46 12.91 16.57
CA GLU A 39 27.44 13.10 15.53
C GLU A 39 27.16 11.81 14.75
N GLN A 40 28.18 11.00 14.49
CA GLN A 40 28.00 9.70 13.83
C GLN A 40 27.15 8.75 14.70
N ILE A 41 27.38 8.75 16.02
CA ILE A 41 26.59 7.97 16.98
C ILE A 41 25.15 8.49 17.01
N ALA A 42 24.94 9.81 17.05
CA ALA A 42 23.60 10.39 17.03
C ALA A 42 22.83 10.04 15.75
N GLN A 43 23.49 10.06 14.58
CA GLN A 43 22.88 9.65 13.31
C GLN A 43 22.54 8.15 13.30
N ALA A 44 23.40 7.30 13.85
CA ALA A 44 23.14 5.86 13.97
C ALA A 44 21.93 5.58 14.88
N ILE A 45 21.89 6.21 16.05
CA ILE A 45 20.75 6.09 17.00
C ILE A 45 19.46 6.59 16.35
N GLY A 46 19.47 7.80 15.75
CA GLY A 46 18.30 8.38 15.09
C GLY A 46 17.75 7.48 13.97
N THR A 47 18.63 6.93 13.13
CA THR A 47 18.25 6.00 12.07
C THR A 47 17.66 4.70 12.63
N THR A 48 18.27 4.14 13.67
CA THR A 48 17.79 2.92 14.32
C THR A 48 16.43 3.13 14.94
N LEU A 49 16.22 4.25 15.67
CA LEU A 49 14.93 4.60 16.25
C LEU A 49 13.87 4.82 15.18
N LEU A 50 14.20 5.50 14.06
CA LEU A 50 13.29 5.67 12.94
C LEU A 50 12.78 4.32 12.41
N TYR A 51 13.65 3.31 12.32
CA TYR A 51 13.28 1.99 11.81
C TYR A 51 12.47 1.16 12.81
N ILE A 52 12.72 1.36 14.11
CA ILE A 52 12.03 0.59 15.17
C ILE A 52 10.66 1.19 15.49
N VAL A 53 10.57 2.52 15.67
CA VAL A 53 9.40 3.16 16.29
C VAL A 53 8.08 2.88 15.58
N PRO A 54 7.92 3.02 14.25
CA PRO A 54 6.65 2.77 13.58
C PRO A 54 6.15 1.32 13.77
N ALA A 55 7.05 0.34 13.60
CA ALA A 55 6.70 -1.06 13.77
C ALA A 55 6.49 -1.44 15.26
N PHE A 56 7.23 -0.83 16.18
CA PHE A 56 7.01 -1.01 17.62
C PHE A 56 5.65 -0.49 18.07
N VAL A 57 5.24 0.70 17.59
CA VAL A 57 3.91 1.25 17.87
C VAL A 57 2.83 0.29 17.36
N TYR A 58 2.98 -0.23 16.15
CA TYR A 58 2.08 -1.26 15.63
C TYR A 58 2.05 -2.50 16.55
N LEU A 59 3.20 -3.06 16.95
CA LEU A 59 3.29 -4.24 17.82
C LEU A 59 2.60 -4.02 19.17
N ARG A 60 2.68 -2.80 19.73
CA ARG A 60 2.03 -2.43 21.01
C ARG A 60 0.51 -2.61 20.96
N PHE A 61 -0.09 -2.31 19.77
CA PHE A 61 -1.52 -2.38 19.52
C PHE A 61 -1.93 -3.50 18.56
N ALA A 62 -0.99 -4.38 18.19
CA ALA A 62 -1.22 -5.42 17.20
C ALA A 62 -2.49 -6.23 17.49
N SER A 63 -3.28 -6.40 16.46
CA SER A 63 -4.51 -7.17 16.46
C SER A 63 -4.63 -7.93 15.13
N ALA A 64 -5.17 -9.13 15.17
CA ALA A 64 -5.56 -9.91 14.00
C ALA A 64 -7.05 -9.69 13.65
N ALA A 65 -7.65 -8.62 14.15
CA ALA A 65 -9.07 -8.31 13.97
C ALA A 65 -9.36 -7.49 12.69
N ASP A 66 -8.43 -7.44 11.74
CA ASP A 66 -8.74 -6.92 10.41
C ASP A 66 -9.81 -7.78 9.73
N PHE A 67 -10.81 -7.13 9.14
CA PHE A 67 -11.99 -7.85 8.63
C PHE A 67 -11.71 -8.60 7.33
N ASP A 68 -10.78 -8.11 6.49
CA ASP A 68 -10.55 -8.70 5.17
C ASP A 68 -9.46 -9.75 5.15
N ILE A 69 -8.51 -9.74 6.09
CA ILE A 69 -7.43 -10.73 6.10
C ILE A 69 -7.97 -12.16 6.05
N TRP A 70 -9.15 -12.41 6.60
CA TRP A 70 -9.73 -13.73 6.74
C TRP A 70 -10.17 -14.34 5.41
N TRP A 71 -10.82 -13.57 4.54
CA TRP A 71 -11.15 -14.07 3.20
C TRP A 71 -9.89 -14.20 2.32
N HIS A 72 -8.86 -13.36 2.54
CA HIS A 72 -7.55 -13.56 1.91
C HIS A 72 -6.90 -14.87 2.38
N LEU A 73 -6.91 -15.17 3.68
CA LEU A 73 -6.41 -16.43 4.21
C LEU A 73 -7.16 -17.63 3.61
N ARG A 74 -8.49 -17.53 3.48
CA ARG A 74 -9.31 -18.59 2.88
C ARG A 74 -8.99 -18.77 1.40
N THR A 75 -8.82 -17.69 0.66
CA THR A 75 -8.37 -17.73 -0.75
C THR A 75 -6.99 -18.35 -0.87
N GLY A 76 -6.03 -17.92 -0.03
CA GLY A 76 -4.69 -18.50 -0.01
C GLY A 76 -4.68 -19.99 0.36
N GLN A 77 -5.53 -20.41 1.29
CA GLN A 77 -5.73 -21.82 1.63
C GLN A 77 -6.23 -22.62 0.42
N TRP A 78 -7.25 -22.10 -0.27
CA TRP A 78 -7.81 -22.75 -1.45
C TRP A 78 -6.75 -22.90 -2.55
N ILE A 79 -5.99 -21.83 -2.84
CA ILE A 79 -4.89 -21.87 -3.82
C ILE A 79 -3.84 -22.92 -3.45
N ALA A 80 -3.44 -22.98 -2.17
CA ALA A 80 -2.43 -23.93 -1.71
C ALA A 80 -2.90 -25.39 -1.79
N GLN A 81 -4.20 -25.63 -1.62
CA GLN A 81 -4.80 -26.97 -1.68
C GLN A 81 -5.05 -27.45 -3.11
N HIS A 82 -5.48 -26.55 -4.00
CA HIS A 82 -5.89 -26.91 -5.37
C HIS A 82 -4.80 -26.66 -6.42
N HIS A 83 -3.69 -26.00 -6.03
CA HIS A 83 -2.63 -25.57 -6.96
C HIS A 83 -3.14 -24.79 -8.18
N ALA A 84 -4.24 -24.05 -7.99
CA ALA A 84 -4.94 -23.26 -9.00
C ALA A 84 -5.37 -21.92 -8.40
N ILE A 85 -5.68 -20.96 -9.27
CA ILE A 85 -6.17 -19.63 -8.85
C ILE A 85 -7.66 -19.59 -9.14
N PRO A 86 -8.52 -19.14 -8.19
CA PRO A 86 -9.97 -19.12 -8.42
C PRO A 86 -10.34 -18.04 -9.44
N HIS A 87 -11.22 -18.39 -10.39
CA HIS A 87 -11.80 -17.48 -11.39
C HIS A 87 -13.28 -17.19 -11.12
N VAL A 88 -13.85 -17.83 -10.10
CA VAL A 88 -15.25 -17.63 -9.69
C VAL A 88 -15.35 -17.51 -8.18
N ASP A 89 -16.40 -16.87 -7.70
CA ASP A 89 -16.67 -16.81 -6.25
C ASP A 89 -17.06 -18.17 -5.68
N LEU A 90 -16.41 -18.53 -4.59
CA LEU A 90 -16.58 -19.80 -3.88
C LEU A 90 -17.16 -19.62 -2.47
N PHE A 91 -17.37 -18.37 -2.01
CA PHE A 91 -17.54 -18.09 -0.59
C PHE A 91 -18.85 -17.40 -0.23
N SER A 92 -19.54 -16.77 -1.19
CA SER A 92 -20.71 -15.96 -0.89
C SER A 92 -21.97 -16.54 -1.52
N SER A 93 -23.04 -16.68 -0.75
CA SER A 93 -24.31 -17.20 -1.24
C SER A 93 -24.99 -16.31 -2.29
N ALA A 94 -24.70 -15.01 -2.26
CA ALA A 94 -25.24 -14.05 -3.21
C ALA A 94 -24.55 -14.07 -4.58
N THR A 95 -23.27 -14.46 -4.63
CA THR A 95 -22.41 -14.35 -5.81
C THR A 95 -21.73 -15.66 -6.20
N MET A 96 -22.13 -16.77 -5.58
CA MET A 96 -21.59 -18.10 -5.83
C MET A 96 -21.54 -18.42 -7.33
N GLY A 97 -20.36 -18.82 -7.82
CA GLY A 97 -20.13 -19.17 -9.23
C GLY A 97 -20.03 -17.97 -10.18
N ARG A 98 -20.21 -16.73 -9.72
CA ARG A 98 -19.98 -15.54 -10.56
C ARG A 98 -18.50 -15.37 -10.85
N PRO A 99 -18.11 -14.86 -12.04
CA PRO A 99 -16.73 -14.50 -12.34
C PRO A 99 -16.14 -13.59 -11.25
N TRP A 100 -14.94 -13.93 -10.81
CA TRP A 100 -14.21 -13.18 -9.79
C TRP A 100 -12.71 -13.27 -10.04
N GLU A 101 -12.07 -12.13 -10.11
CA GLU A 101 -10.62 -12.01 -10.20
C GLU A 101 -10.03 -11.84 -8.80
N ALA A 102 -9.34 -12.88 -8.32
CA ALA A 102 -8.58 -12.83 -7.06
C ALA A 102 -7.26 -12.07 -7.26
N TYR A 103 -7.33 -10.81 -7.68
CA TYR A 103 -6.19 -9.97 -8.08
C TYR A 103 -5.07 -9.84 -7.03
N SER A 104 -5.37 -10.13 -5.76
CA SER A 104 -4.38 -10.18 -4.68
C SER A 104 -3.99 -11.61 -4.30
N TRP A 105 -4.01 -12.55 -5.26
CA TRP A 105 -3.80 -13.97 -5.02
C TRP A 105 -2.45 -14.28 -4.37
N LEU A 106 -1.38 -13.59 -4.77
CA LEU A 106 -0.04 -13.81 -4.23
C LEU A 106 0.07 -13.31 -2.79
N PHE A 107 -0.58 -12.17 -2.46
CA PHE A 107 -0.72 -11.69 -1.08
C PHE A 107 -1.50 -12.72 -0.22
N ALA A 108 -2.61 -13.24 -0.74
CA ALA A 108 -3.43 -14.22 -0.05
C ALA A 108 -2.63 -15.50 0.25
N LEU A 109 -1.91 -16.02 -0.74
CA LEU A 109 -1.04 -17.21 -0.58
C LEU A 109 0.09 -16.97 0.42
N LEU A 110 0.79 -15.83 0.33
CA LEU A 110 1.87 -15.47 1.26
C LEU A 110 1.37 -15.45 2.72
N ASN A 111 0.27 -14.73 2.97
CA ASN A 111 -0.27 -14.62 4.32
C ASN A 111 -0.81 -15.96 4.84
N PHE A 112 -1.41 -16.78 3.99
CA PHE A 112 -1.80 -18.13 4.38
C PHE A 112 -0.59 -18.99 4.78
N GLN A 113 0.51 -18.95 4.04
CA GLN A 113 1.74 -19.68 4.37
C GLN A 113 2.35 -19.20 5.70
N LEU A 114 2.33 -17.89 5.96
CA LEU A 114 2.77 -17.34 7.25
C LEU A 114 1.83 -17.75 8.38
N PHE A 115 0.52 -17.69 8.16
CA PHE A 115 -0.47 -18.11 9.11
C PHE A 115 -0.37 -19.62 9.43
N GLN A 116 -0.16 -20.45 8.43
CA GLN A 116 -0.02 -21.90 8.60
C GLN A 116 1.17 -22.25 9.52
N ARG A 117 2.26 -21.49 9.46
CA ARG A 117 3.47 -21.73 10.26
C ARG A 117 3.44 -21.07 11.64
N LEU A 118 2.86 -19.88 11.75
CA LEU A 118 2.97 -19.02 12.93
C LEU A 118 1.62 -18.68 13.58
N GLY A 119 0.50 -19.13 12.98
CA GLY A 119 -0.84 -18.75 13.41
C GLY A 119 -1.09 -17.26 13.26
N LEU A 120 -1.83 -16.66 14.19
CA LEU A 120 -2.14 -15.22 14.18
C LEU A 120 -0.87 -14.34 14.23
N SER A 121 0.20 -14.83 14.85
CA SER A 121 1.49 -14.12 14.88
C SER A 121 2.07 -13.94 13.48
N GLY A 122 1.75 -14.82 12.52
CA GLY A 122 2.17 -14.69 11.12
C GLY A 122 1.64 -13.42 10.44
N ILE A 123 0.39 -13.06 10.73
CA ILE A 123 -0.24 -11.81 10.25
C ILE A 123 0.50 -10.59 10.81
N VAL A 124 0.87 -10.64 12.09
CA VAL A 124 1.60 -9.56 12.74
C VAL A 124 3.02 -9.43 12.19
N VAL A 125 3.70 -10.56 11.95
CA VAL A 125 5.05 -10.59 11.32
C VAL A 125 5.02 -9.98 9.93
N TYR A 126 4.02 -10.34 9.11
CA TYR A 126 3.82 -9.72 7.80
C TYR A 126 3.71 -8.19 7.93
N THR A 127 2.79 -7.72 8.76
CA THR A 127 2.50 -6.27 8.86
C THR A 127 3.70 -5.50 9.43
N ALA A 128 4.32 -5.98 10.52
CA ALA A 128 5.51 -5.36 11.10
C ALA A 128 6.70 -5.33 10.12
N GLY A 129 6.90 -6.43 9.39
CA GLY A 129 7.92 -6.52 8.35
C GLY A 129 7.68 -5.51 7.20
N MET A 130 6.44 -5.36 6.76
CA MET A 130 6.08 -4.36 5.74
C MET A 130 6.26 -2.92 6.25
N ILE A 131 5.88 -2.61 7.49
CA ILE A 131 6.12 -1.30 8.09
C ILE A 131 7.61 -0.97 8.11
N LEU A 132 8.44 -1.92 8.55
CA LEU A 132 9.90 -1.76 8.52
C LEU A 132 10.42 -1.53 7.09
N ALA A 133 9.99 -2.35 6.13
CA ALA A 133 10.42 -2.23 4.73
C ALA A 133 10.02 -0.88 4.11
N ILE A 134 8.77 -0.43 4.35
CA ILE A 134 8.28 0.88 3.89
C ILE A 134 9.09 2.01 4.54
N THR A 135 9.35 1.96 5.85
CA THR A 135 10.12 2.98 6.57
C THR A 135 11.55 3.07 6.02
N VAL A 136 12.21 1.93 5.79
CA VAL A 136 13.56 1.87 5.20
C VAL A 136 13.57 2.44 3.78
N ALA A 137 12.60 2.04 2.95
CA ALA A 137 12.49 2.52 1.57
C ALA A 137 12.24 4.05 1.51
N LEU A 138 11.33 4.56 2.35
CA LEU A 138 11.06 6.00 2.48
C LEU A 138 12.29 6.77 2.95
N HIS A 139 12.96 6.29 4.00
CA HIS A 139 14.20 6.92 4.46
C HIS A 139 15.26 6.95 3.35
N HIS A 140 15.37 5.88 2.57
CA HIS A 140 16.29 5.83 1.44
C HIS A 140 15.94 6.86 0.35
N LEU A 141 14.66 7.00 -0.01
CA LEU A 141 14.15 8.02 -0.94
C LEU A 141 14.49 9.42 -0.43
N VAL A 142 14.10 9.73 0.81
CA VAL A 142 14.31 11.05 1.42
C VAL A 142 15.80 11.38 1.53
N LYS A 143 16.64 10.44 1.99
CA LYS A 143 18.09 10.60 2.13
C LYS A 143 18.80 10.90 0.79
N ARG A 144 18.30 10.34 -0.32
CA ARG A 144 18.85 10.63 -1.67
C ARG A 144 18.52 12.04 -2.14
N LEU A 145 17.41 12.61 -1.68
CA LEU A 145 16.90 13.91 -2.11
C LEU A 145 17.32 15.03 -1.16
N GLN A 146 17.29 14.78 0.15
CA GLN A 146 17.63 15.72 1.22
C GLN A 146 19.02 15.46 1.79
N GLN A 147 19.87 16.51 1.84
CA GLN A 147 21.23 16.40 2.36
C GLN A 147 21.33 16.63 3.87
N ASP A 148 20.35 17.30 4.47
CA ASP A 148 20.29 17.51 5.92
C ASP A 148 19.72 16.26 6.61
N PHE A 149 20.52 15.65 7.49
CA PHE A 149 20.13 14.43 8.20
C PHE A 149 18.89 14.65 9.08
N SER A 150 18.84 15.74 9.82
CA SER A 150 17.77 16.02 10.77
C SER A 150 16.43 16.26 10.05
N ILE A 151 16.46 17.04 8.97
CA ILE A 151 15.29 17.26 8.12
C ILE A 151 14.84 15.93 7.50
N GLY A 152 15.78 15.14 6.98
CA GLY A 152 15.47 13.83 6.40
C GLY A 152 14.83 12.86 7.40
N LEU A 153 15.35 12.81 8.62
CA LEU A 153 14.83 11.99 9.70
C LEU A 153 13.40 12.41 10.10
N LEU A 154 13.21 13.71 10.37
CA LEU A 154 11.92 14.27 10.77
C LEU A 154 10.86 14.11 9.68
N LEU A 155 11.22 14.38 8.42
CA LEU A 155 10.32 14.22 7.29
C LEU A 155 9.89 12.76 7.13
N THR A 156 10.84 11.81 7.17
CA THR A 156 10.50 10.39 7.09
C THR A 156 9.60 9.96 8.24
N GLY A 157 9.89 10.38 9.46
CA GLY A 157 9.07 10.10 10.64
C GLY A 157 7.65 10.66 10.52
N ALA A 158 7.51 11.91 10.06
CA ALA A 158 6.21 12.53 9.82
C ALA A 158 5.38 11.78 8.77
N ILE A 159 6.01 11.35 7.67
CA ILE A 159 5.34 10.56 6.63
C ILE A 159 4.90 9.20 7.18
N CYS A 160 5.75 8.50 7.93
CA CYS A 160 5.38 7.23 8.57
C CYS A 160 4.22 7.40 9.56
N LEU A 161 4.21 8.48 10.34
CA LEU A 161 3.12 8.80 11.27
C LEU A 161 1.82 9.08 10.53
N THR A 162 1.86 9.85 9.44
CA THR A 162 0.70 10.14 8.58
C THR A 162 0.03 8.85 8.08
N MET A 163 0.83 7.85 7.70
CA MET A 163 0.33 6.56 7.23
C MET A 163 -0.07 5.58 8.33
N GLY A 164 0.03 5.95 9.61
CA GLY A 164 -0.16 5.04 10.75
C GLY A 164 -1.46 4.23 10.74
N ARG A 165 -2.58 4.85 10.30
CA ARG A 165 -3.89 4.17 10.16
C ARG A 165 -3.92 3.07 9.10
N LEU A 166 -3.00 3.10 8.12
CA LEU A 166 -2.90 2.12 7.04
C LEU A 166 -2.07 0.89 7.41
N TYR A 167 -1.43 0.88 8.57
CA TYR A 167 -0.60 -0.22 9.02
C TYR A 167 -1.44 -1.39 9.54
N VAL A 168 -2.18 -2.00 8.63
CA VAL A 168 -3.05 -3.17 8.83
C VAL A 168 -2.69 -4.24 7.82
N PRO A 169 -3.01 -5.52 8.04
CA PRO A 169 -2.59 -6.64 7.19
C PRO A 169 -3.35 -6.67 5.85
N ARG A 170 -3.10 -5.68 5.00
CA ARG A 170 -3.75 -5.49 3.71
C ARG A 170 -2.75 -5.49 2.56
N PRO A 171 -3.17 -5.83 1.33
CA PRO A 171 -2.29 -5.85 0.16
C PRO A 171 -1.76 -4.47 -0.24
N TRP A 172 -2.42 -3.37 0.15
CA TRP A 172 -1.95 -2.00 -0.15
C TRP A 172 -0.59 -1.66 0.48
N LEU A 173 -0.12 -2.39 1.51
CA LEU A 173 1.24 -2.19 2.02
C LEU A 173 2.31 -2.46 0.95
N PHE A 174 2.07 -3.45 0.08
CA PHE A 174 2.92 -3.66 -1.10
C PHE A 174 2.84 -2.50 -2.08
N THR A 175 1.64 -1.96 -2.32
CA THR A 175 1.46 -0.79 -3.17
C THR A 175 2.27 0.41 -2.66
N ILE A 176 2.19 0.71 -1.36
CA ILE A 176 2.98 1.76 -0.72
C ILE A 176 4.48 1.52 -0.95
N LEU A 177 4.95 0.30 -0.71
CA LEU A 177 6.36 -0.07 -0.87
C LEU A 177 6.84 0.08 -2.32
N PHE A 178 6.07 -0.44 -3.28
CA PHE A 178 6.42 -0.39 -4.71
C PHE A 178 6.36 1.04 -5.26
N SER A 179 5.39 1.85 -4.83
CA SER A 179 5.33 3.28 -5.19
C SER A 179 6.54 4.05 -4.66
N VAL A 180 7.02 3.73 -3.46
CA VAL A 180 8.26 4.32 -2.95
C VAL A 180 9.48 3.88 -3.78
N PHE A 181 9.56 2.61 -4.19
CA PHE A 181 10.64 2.15 -5.07
C PHE A 181 10.58 2.82 -6.44
N GLU A 182 9.40 2.94 -7.03
CA GLU A 182 9.20 3.62 -8.29
C GLU A 182 9.65 5.08 -8.22
N LEU A 183 9.16 5.85 -7.24
CA LEU A 183 9.57 7.24 -7.03
C LEU A 183 11.06 7.37 -6.75
N ASN A 184 11.64 6.43 -5.99
CA ASN A 184 13.09 6.42 -5.74
C ASN A 184 13.89 6.27 -7.05
N ILE A 185 13.47 5.34 -7.92
CA ILE A 185 14.09 5.14 -9.24
C ILE A 185 13.91 6.39 -10.10
N LEU A 186 12.69 6.88 -10.25
CA LEU A 186 12.39 8.05 -11.09
C LEU A 186 13.14 9.30 -10.62
N MET A 187 13.12 9.62 -9.33
CA MET A 187 13.80 10.80 -8.79
C MET A 187 15.32 10.66 -8.91
N HIS A 188 15.87 9.44 -8.77
CA HIS A 188 17.29 9.22 -8.95
C HIS A 188 17.70 9.37 -10.42
N VAL A 189 16.96 8.78 -11.36
CA VAL A 189 17.19 8.93 -12.81
C VAL A 189 17.09 10.39 -13.22
N ARG A 190 16.08 11.13 -12.73
CA ARG A 190 15.91 12.58 -12.98
C ARG A 190 17.10 13.41 -12.49
N LYS A 191 17.75 12.99 -11.40
CA LYS A 191 18.89 13.70 -10.80
C LYS A 191 20.22 13.33 -11.47
N THR A 192 20.41 12.06 -11.88
CA THR A 192 21.71 11.51 -12.30
C THR A 192 21.81 11.20 -13.78
N GLY A 193 20.67 11.06 -14.49
CA GLY A 193 20.61 10.61 -15.88
C GLY A 193 20.89 9.10 -16.07
N ARG A 194 20.96 8.31 -14.99
CA ARG A 194 21.24 6.85 -15.04
C ARG A 194 20.03 6.04 -15.50
N LEU A 195 19.75 6.06 -16.81
CA LEU A 195 18.57 5.41 -17.41
C LEU A 195 18.48 3.89 -17.17
N ARG A 196 19.60 3.20 -16.89
CA ARG A 196 19.61 1.76 -16.61
C ARG A 196 18.74 1.36 -15.40
N GLU A 197 18.54 2.27 -14.46
CA GLU A 197 17.70 1.99 -13.28
C GLU A 197 16.22 1.83 -13.65
N LEU A 198 15.76 2.41 -14.77
CA LEU A 198 14.39 2.23 -15.26
C LEU A 198 14.08 0.76 -15.62
N LEU A 199 15.10 -0.05 -15.92
CA LEU A 199 14.92 -1.47 -16.26
C LEU A 199 14.38 -2.32 -15.10
N TRP A 200 14.46 -1.83 -13.87
CA TRP A 200 13.87 -2.52 -12.72
C TRP A 200 12.35 -2.37 -12.63
N LEU A 201 11.79 -1.31 -13.23
CA LEU A 201 10.36 -1.01 -13.11
C LEU A 201 9.47 -2.10 -13.70
N PRO A 202 9.70 -2.67 -14.90
CA PRO A 202 8.88 -3.76 -15.41
C PRO A 202 8.83 -4.97 -14.47
N ALA A 203 9.94 -5.34 -13.84
CA ALA A 203 9.96 -6.46 -12.87
C ALA A 203 9.14 -6.14 -11.60
N ILE A 204 9.23 -4.90 -11.10
CA ILE A 204 8.41 -4.42 -9.99
C ILE A 204 6.93 -4.47 -10.37
N PHE A 205 6.54 -3.99 -11.56
CA PHE A 205 5.16 -3.98 -12.02
C PHE A 205 4.59 -5.38 -12.26
N ALA A 206 5.40 -6.33 -12.77
CA ALA A 206 5.00 -7.73 -12.87
C ALA A 206 4.63 -8.33 -11.51
N LEU A 207 5.45 -8.08 -10.48
CA LEU A 207 5.15 -8.52 -9.12
C LEU A 207 3.94 -7.78 -8.54
N TRP A 208 3.86 -6.46 -8.74
CA TRP A 208 2.80 -5.61 -8.20
C TRP A 208 1.42 -6.02 -8.70
N ALA A 209 1.26 -6.30 -10.00
CA ALA A 209 0.00 -6.75 -10.61
C ALA A 209 -0.51 -8.09 -10.07
N ASN A 210 0.36 -8.89 -9.43
CA ASN A 210 0.00 -10.16 -8.81
C ASN A 210 -0.29 -10.05 -7.30
N VAL A 211 0.05 -8.91 -6.69
CA VAL A 211 -0.12 -8.69 -5.26
C VAL A 211 -1.28 -7.74 -4.96
N HIS A 212 -1.46 -6.68 -5.75
CA HIS A 212 -2.50 -5.68 -5.53
C HIS A 212 -2.87 -4.92 -6.79
N ILE A 213 -4.16 -4.64 -6.93
CA ILE A 213 -4.73 -3.98 -8.13
C ILE A 213 -4.29 -2.53 -8.31
N GLN A 214 -3.84 -1.84 -7.26
CA GLN A 214 -3.41 -0.44 -7.30
C GLN A 214 -2.03 -0.22 -7.99
N PHE A 215 -1.51 -1.19 -8.75
CA PHE A 215 -0.41 -0.94 -9.69
C PHE A 215 -0.76 0.15 -10.73
N ILE A 216 -2.06 0.40 -10.93
CA ILE A 216 -2.56 1.48 -11.79
C ILE A 216 -2.01 2.84 -11.34
N ASP A 217 -1.93 3.10 -10.03
CA ASP A 217 -1.41 4.37 -9.50
C ASP A 217 0.05 4.58 -9.92
N GLY A 218 0.85 3.51 -9.93
CA GLY A 218 2.21 3.55 -10.47
C GLY A 218 2.25 3.85 -11.97
N LEU A 219 1.37 3.24 -12.79
CA LEU A 219 1.29 3.59 -14.21
C LEU A 219 0.93 5.07 -14.42
N VAL A 220 0.10 5.66 -13.56
CA VAL A 220 -0.21 7.10 -13.57
C VAL A 220 1.05 7.92 -13.26
N ILE A 221 1.85 7.53 -12.27
CA ILE A 221 3.11 8.21 -11.92
C ILE A 221 4.10 8.16 -13.12
N LEU A 222 4.23 7.02 -13.80
CA LEU A 222 5.01 6.91 -15.05
C LEU A 222 4.43 7.79 -16.17
N GLY A 223 3.11 7.86 -16.28
CA GLY A 223 2.41 8.76 -17.22
C GLY A 223 2.71 10.24 -16.94
N ILE A 224 2.79 10.63 -15.66
CA ILE A 224 3.21 11.98 -15.25
C ILE A 224 4.66 12.26 -15.70
N ALA A 225 5.57 11.31 -15.52
CA ALA A 225 6.96 11.44 -15.99
C ALA A 225 7.05 11.52 -17.52
N LEU A 226 6.23 10.76 -18.23
CA LEU A 226 6.10 10.84 -19.69
C LEU A 226 5.57 12.22 -20.14
N THR A 227 4.53 12.73 -19.45
CA THR A 227 3.95 14.05 -19.72
C THR A 227 4.98 15.17 -19.52
N GLU A 228 5.78 15.12 -18.44
CA GLU A 228 6.89 16.06 -18.27
C GLU A 228 7.86 15.99 -19.46
N SER A 229 8.25 14.78 -19.87
CA SER A 229 9.18 14.59 -21.00
C SER A 229 8.62 15.15 -22.31
N LEU A 230 7.31 14.96 -22.57
CA LEU A 230 6.62 15.53 -23.73
C LEU A 230 6.59 17.07 -23.70
N LEU A 231 6.20 17.66 -22.57
CA LEU A 231 6.08 19.12 -22.43
C LEU A 231 7.45 19.83 -22.45
N THR A 232 8.53 19.10 -22.19
CA THR A 232 9.89 19.65 -22.14
C THR A 232 10.76 19.27 -23.34
N LEU A 233 10.20 18.64 -24.38
CA LEU A 233 10.94 18.21 -25.59
C LEU A 233 11.78 19.30 -26.24
N ARG A 234 11.30 20.54 -26.25
CA ARG A 234 11.98 21.70 -26.84
C ARG A 234 13.00 22.36 -25.89
N ARG A 235 13.15 21.87 -24.67
CA ARG A 235 14.10 22.40 -23.68
C ARG A 235 15.36 21.54 -23.68
N THR A 236 16.52 22.18 -23.70
CA THR A 236 17.83 21.50 -23.71
C THR A 236 18.14 20.66 -22.45
N ALA A 237 17.31 20.75 -21.42
CA ALA A 237 17.47 20.07 -20.15
C ALA A 237 16.24 19.21 -19.80
N THR A 238 15.88 18.24 -20.64
CA THR A 238 14.92 17.19 -20.28
C THR A 238 15.54 16.28 -19.23
N ARG A 239 14.89 16.11 -18.08
CA ARG A 239 15.42 15.29 -16.99
C ARG A 239 15.40 13.80 -17.32
N ILE A 240 14.36 13.31 -18.02
CA ILE A 240 14.34 11.96 -18.60
C ILE A 240 13.98 12.10 -20.08
N PRO A 241 14.76 11.54 -21.03
CA PRO A 241 14.42 11.57 -22.44
C PRO A 241 13.12 10.83 -22.75
N LEU A 242 12.36 11.29 -23.76
CA LEU A 242 11.04 10.75 -24.10
C LEU A 242 11.07 9.24 -24.43
N ARG A 243 12.02 8.79 -25.27
CA ARG A 243 12.07 7.39 -25.71
C ARG A 243 12.28 6.42 -24.55
N PRO A 244 13.26 6.59 -23.64
CA PRO A 244 13.42 5.72 -22.48
C PRO A 244 12.18 5.65 -21.60
N ILE A 245 11.53 6.77 -21.25
CA ILE A 245 10.36 6.75 -20.38
C ILE A 245 9.13 6.11 -21.07
N ALA A 246 8.94 6.37 -22.37
CA ALA A 246 7.87 5.74 -23.14
C ALA A 246 8.05 4.21 -23.24
N LEU A 247 9.29 3.75 -23.52
CA LEU A 247 9.61 2.32 -23.53
C LEU A 247 9.46 1.67 -22.15
N THR A 248 9.81 2.39 -21.10
CA THR A 248 9.62 1.90 -19.71
C THR A 248 8.14 1.75 -19.40
N LEU A 249 7.31 2.77 -19.69
CA LEU A 249 5.87 2.69 -19.46
C LEU A 249 5.25 1.53 -20.25
N PHE A 250 5.60 1.40 -21.54
CA PHE A 250 5.14 0.28 -22.37
C PHE A 250 5.56 -1.07 -21.80
N GLY A 251 6.85 -1.21 -21.40
CA GLY A 251 7.36 -2.42 -20.75
C GLY A 251 6.65 -2.75 -19.42
N CYS A 252 6.31 -1.73 -18.61
CA CYS A 252 5.53 -1.92 -17.38
C CYS A 252 4.10 -2.38 -17.68
N VAL A 253 3.43 -1.79 -18.68
CA VAL A 253 2.09 -2.22 -19.10
C VAL A 253 2.13 -3.69 -19.56
N LEU A 254 3.11 -4.09 -20.38
CA LEU A 254 3.26 -5.49 -20.79
C LEU A 254 3.56 -6.40 -19.59
N ALA A 255 4.41 -5.95 -18.65
CA ALA A 255 4.77 -6.72 -17.46
C ALA A 255 3.57 -6.97 -16.55
N THR A 256 2.62 -6.03 -16.45
CA THR A 256 1.39 -6.24 -15.67
C THR A 256 0.47 -7.30 -16.25
N LEU A 257 0.60 -7.64 -17.55
CA LEU A 257 -0.15 -8.73 -18.16
C LEU A 257 0.34 -10.12 -17.72
N LEU A 258 1.51 -10.20 -17.07
CA LEU A 258 2.03 -11.44 -16.45
C LEU A 258 1.31 -11.76 -15.13
N ASN A 259 -0.02 -11.65 -15.15
CA ASN A 259 -0.92 -12.04 -14.06
C ASN A 259 -1.90 -13.11 -14.57
N PRO A 260 -2.58 -13.87 -13.69
CA PRO A 260 -3.47 -14.96 -14.11
C PRO A 260 -4.68 -14.54 -14.94
N TYR A 261 -5.02 -13.25 -14.93
CA TYR A 261 -6.22 -12.70 -15.58
C TYR A 261 -5.89 -11.90 -16.85
N GLY A 262 -4.60 -11.74 -17.20
CA GLY A 262 -4.14 -11.00 -18.36
C GLY A 262 -4.70 -9.56 -18.37
N TRP A 263 -5.31 -9.15 -19.49
CA TRP A 263 -5.84 -7.80 -19.65
C TRP A 263 -7.11 -7.52 -18.82
N HIS A 264 -7.85 -8.56 -18.37
CA HIS A 264 -9.07 -8.40 -17.58
C HIS A 264 -8.83 -7.67 -16.26
N ILE A 265 -7.59 -7.72 -15.72
CA ILE A 265 -7.23 -6.99 -14.50
C ILE A 265 -7.44 -5.46 -14.63
N TYR A 266 -7.30 -4.91 -15.85
CA TYR A 266 -7.55 -3.49 -16.12
C TYR A 266 -9.03 -3.16 -16.08
N LYS A 267 -9.89 -4.06 -16.59
CA LYS A 267 -11.34 -3.93 -16.46
C LYS A 267 -11.75 -3.95 -15.00
N THR A 268 -11.24 -4.90 -14.23
CA THR A 268 -11.51 -4.99 -12.78
C THR A 268 -11.06 -3.73 -12.04
N ALA A 269 -9.89 -3.19 -12.37
CA ALA A 269 -9.39 -1.94 -11.81
C ALA A 269 -10.30 -0.75 -12.13
N HIS A 270 -10.76 -0.66 -13.38
CA HIS A 270 -11.72 0.37 -13.81
C HIS A 270 -13.05 0.24 -13.06
N ASP A 271 -13.64 -0.96 -13.02
CA ASP A 271 -14.93 -1.20 -12.39
C ASP A 271 -14.90 -0.85 -10.89
N LEU A 272 -13.80 -1.19 -10.19
CA LEU A 272 -13.58 -0.80 -8.79
C LEU A 272 -13.42 0.72 -8.61
N ALA A 273 -12.75 1.40 -9.53
CA ALA A 273 -12.50 2.85 -9.44
C ALA A 273 -13.75 3.69 -9.66
N VAL A 274 -14.73 3.16 -10.40
CA VAL A 274 -15.97 3.89 -10.74
C VAL A 274 -17.19 3.40 -9.97
N GLN A 275 -17.09 2.46 -9.03
CA GLN A 275 -18.19 1.87 -8.28
C GLN A 275 -18.72 2.85 -7.20
N PRO A 276 -19.82 3.59 -7.42
CA PRO A 276 -20.27 4.64 -6.49
C PRO A 276 -20.79 4.08 -5.16
N GLY A 277 -21.42 2.91 -5.16
CA GLY A 277 -21.94 2.28 -3.94
C GLY A 277 -20.82 1.92 -2.96
N ALA A 278 -19.69 1.43 -3.44
CA ALA A 278 -18.54 1.14 -2.60
C ALA A 278 -18.00 2.42 -1.92
N PHE A 279 -17.84 3.52 -2.67
CA PHE A 279 -17.37 4.81 -2.11
C PHE A 279 -18.35 5.43 -1.10
N ASN A 280 -19.65 5.17 -1.24
CA ASN A 280 -20.65 5.71 -0.31
C ASN A 280 -20.84 4.85 0.94
N LEU A 281 -20.67 3.53 0.83
CA LEU A 281 -21.05 2.58 1.88
C LEU A 281 -19.87 2.00 2.66
N VAL A 282 -18.69 1.91 2.03
CA VAL A 282 -17.47 1.39 2.67
C VAL A 282 -16.69 2.54 3.27
N SER A 283 -16.59 2.61 4.60
CA SER A 283 -16.04 3.76 5.32
C SER A 283 -14.61 4.12 4.90
N GLU A 284 -13.75 3.14 4.64
CA GLU A 284 -12.37 3.37 4.23
C GLU A 284 -12.22 4.01 2.83
N LEU A 285 -13.24 3.88 1.98
CA LEU A 285 -13.29 4.48 0.64
C LEU A 285 -13.90 5.88 0.61
N GLN A 286 -14.51 6.33 1.71
CA GLN A 286 -15.07 7.67 1.83
C GLN A 286 -13.98 8.73 1.89
N ALA A 287 -14.35 9.98 1.56
CA ALA A 287 -13.47 11.14 1.67
C ALA A 287 -12.95 11.33 3.11
N LEU A 288 -11.81 12.02 3.24
CA LEU A 288 -11.21 12.32 4.54
C LEU A 288 -12.20 13.11 5.42
N PRO A 289 -12.56 12.61 6.61
CA PRO A 289 -13.52 13.27 7.49
C PRO A 289 -12.91 14.40 8.35
N PHE A 290 -11.60 14.58 8.33
CA PHE A 290 -10.84 15.52 9.17
C PHE A 290 -11.13 15.39 10.67
N ARG A 291 -11.10 14.16 11.18
CA ARG A 291 -11.31 13.82 12.59
C ARG A 291 -10.07 13.27 13.26
N ASP A 292 -9.20 12.63 12.49
CA ASP A 292 -8.00 11.96 13.00
C ASP A 292 -6.72 12.75 12.68
N ILE A 293 -5.67 12.52 13.47
CA ILE A 293 -4.36 13.15 13.27
C ILE A 293 -3.78 12.86 11.88
N SER A 294 -4.06 11.70 11.31
CA SER A 294 -3.63 11.34 9.96
C SER A 294 -4.26 12.24 8.89
N ASP A 295 -5.54 12.61 9.05
CA ASP A 295 -6.27 13.48 8.11
C ASP A 295 -5.67 14.89 8.11
N PHE A 296 -5.43 15.45 9.31
CA PHE A 296 -4.79 16.76 9.44
C PHE A 296 -3.33 16.73 8.98
N SER A 297 -2.61 15.63 9.19
CA SER A 297 -1.23 15.49 8.73
C SER A 297 -1.15 15.55 7.19
N VAL A 298 -2.08 14.88 6.48
CA VAL A 298 -2.18 14.97 5.01
C VAL A 298 -2.44 16.42 4.57
N LEU A 299 -3.33 17.14 5.27
CA LEU A 299 -3.62 18.55 4.97
C LEU A 299 -2.38 19.42 5.16
N PHE A 300 -1.66 19.27 6.27
CA PHE A 300 -0.42 20.02 6.52
C PHE A 300 0.67 19.70 5.51
N LEU A 301 0.84 18.44 5.13
CA LEU A 301 1.77 18.02 4.08
C LEU A 301 1.39 18.66 2.74
N SER A 302 0.09 18.73 2.42
CA SER A 302 -0.40 19.38 1.19
C SER A 302 -0.06 20.87 1.18
N PHE A 303 -0.32 21.60 2.28
CA PHE A 303 0.07 23.01 2.39
C PHE A 303 1.58 23.22 2.30
N ALA A 304 2.37 22.36 2.93
CA ALA A 304 3.82 22.40 2.83
C ALA A 304 4.30 22.21 1.38
N CYS A 305 3.70 21.26 0.65
CA CYS A 305 4.00 21.06 -0.77
C CYS A 305 3.64 22.30 -1.61
N VAL A 306 2.46 22.88 -1.43
CA VAL A 306 2.05 24.10 -2.12
C VAL A 306 3.02 25.24 -1.82
N ALA A 307 3.38 25.47 -0.54
CA ALA A 307 4.31 26.52 -0.13
C ALA A 307 5.70 26.38 -0.77
N VAL A 308 6.17 25.13 -0.91
CA VAL A 308 7.48 24.85 -1.52
C VAL A 308 7.42 24.99 -3.04
N LEU A 309 6.38 24.48 -3.69
CA LEU A 309 6.19 24.58 -5.14
C LEU A 309 6.01 26.05 -5.58
N ALA A 310 5.28 26.85 -4.80
CA ALA A 310 5.06 28.28 -5.06
C ALA A 310 6.34 29.13 -4.98
N ARG A 311 7.37 28.68 -4.25
CA ARG A 311 8.67 29.37 -4.20
C ARG A 311 9.53 29.14 -5.43
N SER A 312 9.19 28.18 -6.26
CA SER A 312 9.95 27.83 -7.46
C SER A 312 9.76 28.91 -8.53
N ARG A 313 10.85 29.49 -9.03
CA ARG A 313 10.79 30.47 -10.14
C ARG A 313 10.15 29.92 -11.42
N ARG A 314 10.21 28.62 -11.63
CA ARG A 314 9.54 27.88 -12.72
C ARG A 314 8.84 26.68 -12.12
N LEU A 315 7.57 26.51 -12.42
CA LEU A 315 6.78 25.37 -11.97
C LEU A 315 7.47 24.05 -12.38
N PRO A 316 7.87 23.21 -11.42
CA PRO A 316 8.40 21.89 -11.71
C PRO A 316 7.24 20.98 -12.12
N ILE A 317 7.19 20.63 -13.43
CA ILE A 317 6.02 19.96 -14.04
C ILE A 317 5.73 18.64 -13.37
N PHE A 318 6.72 17.78 -13.20
CA PHE A 318 6.54 16.47 -12.57
C PHE A 318 6.00 16.58 -11.15
N GLU A 319 6.65 17.39 -10.31
CA GLU A 319 6.28 17.57 -8.90
C GLU A 319 4.89 18.21 -8.77
N SER A 320 4.52 19.12 -9.69
CA SER A 320 3.19 19.74 -9.69
C SER A 320 2.09 18.77 -10.11
N LEU A 321 2.31 17.96 -11.14
CA LEU A 321 1.36 16.94 -11.59
C LEU A 321 1.26 15.81 -10.57
N LEU A 322 2.38 15.40 -9.96
CA LEU A 322 2.40 14.41 -8.88
C LEU A 322 1.60 14.91 -7.67
N PHE A 323 1.77 16.18 -7.28
CA PHE A 323 0.98 16.80 -6.21
C PHE A 323 -0.51 16.81 -6.54
N LEU A 324 -0.89 17.21 -7.76
CA LEU A 324 -2.30 17.27 -8.18
C LEU A 324 -2.94 15.87 -8.14
N PHE A 325 -2.28 14.88 -8.71
CA PHE A 325 -2.72 13.49 -8.65
C PHE A 325 -2.88 13.01 -7.20
N ALA A 326 -1.86 13.23 -6.39
CA ALA A 326 -1.86 12.82 -4.99
C ALA A 326 -2.97 13.50 -4.18
N ALA A 327 -3.23 14.79 -4.41
CA ALA A 327 -4.31 15.53 -3.75
C ALA A 327 -5.68 14.96 -4.11
N ILE A 328 -5.96 14.77 -5.41
CA ILE A 328 -7.24 14.23 -5.86
C ILE A 328 -7.51 12.85 -5.23
N VAL A 329 -6.54 11.94 -5.32
CA VAL A 329 -6.72 10.55 -4.86
C VAL A 329 -6.83 10.49 -3.33
N SER A 330 -5.94 11.18 -2.60
CA SER A 330 -5.90 11.11 -1.14
C SER A 330 -7.06 11.82 -0.44
N PHE A 331 -7.59 12.92 -0.99
CA PHE A 331 -8.76 13.57 -0.41
C PHE A 331 -10.08 12.86 -0.73
N ARG A 332 -10.12 12.12 -1.86
CA ARG A 332 -11.29 11.33 -2.25
C ARG A 332 -11.49 10.08 -1.37
N SER A 333 -10.40 9.46 -0.89
CA SER A 333 -10.44 8.17 -0.20
C SER A 333 -9.50 8.14 1.00
N GLN A 334 -10.03 7.80 2.17
CA GLN A 334 -9.24 7.65 3.40
C GLN A 334 -8.15 6.59 3.28
N ARG A 335 -8.42 5.54 2.50
CA ARG A 335 -7.47 4.45 2.24
C ARG A 335 -6.27 4.92 1.44
N ASP A 336 -6.46 5.91 0.55
CA ASP A 336 -5.45 6.31 -0.41
C ASP A 336 -4.62 7.54 0.05
N LEU A 337 -4.71 7.93 1.33
CA LEU A 337 -3.91 9.03 1.90
C LEU A 337 -2.39 8.84 1.76
N TRP A 338 -1.94 7.60 1.57
CA TRP A 338 -0.55 7.26 1.35
C TRP A 338 0.02 7.92 0.08
N VAL A 339 -0.80 8.18 -0.94
CA VAL A 339 -0.35 8.79 -2.20
C VAL A 339 0.19 10.19 -1.94
N MET A 340 -0.54 11.02 -1.15
CA MET A 340 -0.06 12.35 -0.75
C MET A 340 1.14 12.25 0.17
N ALA A 341 1.16 11.30 1.11
CA ALA A 341 2.28 11.12 2.02
C ALA A 341 3.59 10.86 1.28
N ILE A 342 3.58 9.95 0.29
CA ILE A 342 4.77 9.62 -0.52
C ILE A 342 5.13 10.76 -1.49
N ALA A 343 4.14 11.37 -2.14
CA ALA A 343 4.36 12.53 -3.00
C ALA A 343 5.01 13.69 -2.21
N ALA A 344 4.50 13.97 -1.00
CA ALA A 344 5.09 14.97 -0.11
C ALA A 344 6.52 14.61 0.29
N ALA A 345 6.83 13.34 0.56
CA ALA A 345 8.20 12.91 0.82
C ALA A 345 9.14 13.30 -0.33
N ALA A 346 8.77 13.02 -1.58
CA ALA A 346 9.57 13.33 -2.76
C ALA A 346 9.68 14.85 -3.00
N ILE A 347 8.55 15.58 -2.92
CA ILE A 347 8.50 17.03 -3.18
C ILE A 347 9.25 17.81 -2.11
N LEU A 348 8.98 17.56 -0.83
CA LEU A 348 9.57 18.30 0.26
C LEU A 348 11.07 18.01 0.40
N ALA A 349 11.47 16.72 0.30
CA ALA A 349 12.87 16.34 0.38
C ALA A 349 13.72 16.95 -0.75
N SER A 350 13.13 17.16 -1.94
CA SER A 350 13.83 17.75 -3.09
C SER A 350 13.99 19.26 -3.01
N ASN A 351 13.12 19.96 -2.28
CA ASN A 351 12.99 21.41 -2.36
C ASN A 351 13.27 22.14 -1.04
N ILE A 352 13.25 21.45 0.10
CA ILE A 352 13.62 22.07 1.38
C ILE A 352 15.14 22.19 1.45
N THR A 353 15.63 23.44 1.56
CA THR A 353 17.05 23.70 1.77
C THR A 353 17.39 23.61 3.25
N GLY A 354 18.20 22.62 3.63
CA GLY A 354 18.74 22.47 4.98
C GLY A 354 20.20 22.90 5.08
N ARG A 355 20.73 22.88 6.29
CA ARG A 355 22.18 22.95 6.49
C ARG A 355 22.83 21.76 5.80
N LYS A 356 23.93 21.96 5.08
CA LYS A 356 24.68 20.86 4.48
C LYS A 356 25.41 20.07 5.58
N THR A 357 24.64 19.38 6.43
CA THR A 357 25.19 18.33 7.29
C THR A 357 25.21 17.04 6.48
N PRO A 358 26.31 16.70 5.82
CA PRO A 358 26.31 15.55 4.91
C PRO A 358 25.95 14.28 5.69
N HIS A 359 25.02 13.50 5.15
CA HIS A 359 24.84 12.11 5.55
C HIS A 359 26.15 11.35 5.29
N ARG A 360 27.01 11.26 6.26
CA ARG A 360 28.32 10.61 6.11
C ARG A 360 28.30 9.12 6.37
N LEU A 361 27.16 8.60 6.86
CA LEU A 361 26.95 7.15 6.77
C LEU A 361 26.73 6.83 5.29
N PRO A 362 27.59 6.03 4.64
CA PRO A 362 27.40 5.61 3.25
C PRO A 362 25.99 5.06 3.07
N ALA A 363 25.39 5.20 1.87
CA ALA A 363 24.04 4.69 1.63
C ALA A 363 23.88 3.21 2.04
N PHE A 364 24.95 2.44 1.88
CA PHE A 364 25.01 1.04 2.27
C PHE A 364 25.01 0.81 3.80
N SER A 365 25.57 1.73 4.59
CA SER A 365 25.61 1.57 6.06
C SER A 365 24.26 1.74 6.74
N SER A 366 23.32 2.50 6.13
CA SER A 366 21.98 2.60 6.70
C SER A 366 21.22 1.26 6.64
N LEU A 367 21.50 0.40 5.67
CA LEU A 367 20.93 -0.95 5.60
C LEU A 367 21.46 -1.89 6.69
N LEU A 368 22.64 -1.62 7.27
CA LEU A 368 23.18 -2.40 8.40
C LEU A 368 22.32 -2.24 9.67
N PHE A 369 21.55 -1.17 9.78
CA PHE A 369 20.61 -0.98 10.91
C PHE A 369 19.31 -1.78 10.77
N VAL A 370 19.01 -2.32 9.58
CA VAL A 370 17.82 -3.15 9.36
C VAL A 370 17.83 -4.43 10.21
N PRO A 371 18.89 -5.26 10.19
CA PRO A 371 18.93 -6.44 11.05
C PRO A 371 18.91 -6.08 12.54
N VAL A 372 19.52 -4.95 12.95
CA VAL A 372 19.44 -4.49 14.34
C VAL A 372 18.02 -4.10 14.71
N ALA A 373 17.31 -3.37 13.85
CA ALA A 373 15.91 -3.01 14.05
C ALA A 373 15.01 -4.26 14.06
N ALA A 374 15.22 -5.22 13.17
CA ALA A 374 14.48 -6.47 13.13
C ALA A 374 14.68 -7.30 14.41
N ALA A 375 15.92 -7.41 14.90
CA ALA A 375 16.21 -8.08 16.16
C ALA A 375 15.54 -7.36 17.35
N ALA A 376 15.61 -6.03 17.40
CA ALA A 376 14.95 -5.24 18.44
C ALA A 376 13.42 -5.40 18.41
N LEU A 377 12.81 -5.43 17.22
CA LEU A 377 11.37 -5.67 17.07
C LEU A 377 10.97 -7.10 17.47
N LEU A 378 11.81 -8.08 17.18
CA LEU A 378 11.61 -9.46 17.65
C LEU A 378 11.63 -9.52 19.19
N LEU A 379 12.63 -8.93 19.84
CA LEU A 379 12.71 -8.83 21.29
C LEU A 379 11.52 -8.06 21.88
N ALA A 380 11.11 -6.95 21.23
CA ALA A 380 9.92 -6.20 21.63
C ALA A 380 8.65 -7.05 21.52
N SER A 381 8.51 -7.89 20.49
CA SER A 381 7.35 -8.79 20.35
C SER A 381 7.26 -9.79 21.50
N PHE A 382 8.39 -10.33 21.96
CA PHE A 382 8.45 -11.17 23.15
C PHE A 382 8.08 -10.39 24.42
N ALA A 383 8.69 -9.22 24.63
CA ALA A 383 8.43 -8.38 25.81
C ALA A 383 6.96 -7.91 25.87
N LEU A 384 6.35 -7.63 24.73
CA LEU A 384 4.93 -7.26 24.62
C LEU A 384 3.99 -8.46 24.63
N HIS A 385 4.52 -9.69 24.74
CA HIS A 385 3.74 -10.93 24.70
C HIS A 385 2.82 -11.02 23.46
N VAL A 386 3.35 -10.66 22.28
CA VAL A 386 2.63 -10.79 21.02
C VAL A 386 2.63 -12.27 20.62
N ASN A 387 1.63 -13.00 21.10
CA ASN A 387 1.45 -14.43 20.84
C ASN A 387 0.00 -14.73 20.42
N ASN A 388 -0.23 -15.93 19.91
CA ASN A 388 -1.52 -16.35 19.40
C ASN A 388 -2.66 -16.23 20.44
N ALA A 389 -2.39 -16.54 21.71
CA ALA A 389 -3.40 -16.47 22.77
C ALA A 389 -3.85 -15.02 23.01
N ARG A 390 -2.89 -14.08 23.13
CA ARG A 390 -3.21 -12.65 23.31
C ARG A 390 -3.89 -12.04 22.09
N LEU A 391 -3.44 -12.41 20.89
CA LEU A 391 -4.06 -11.96 19.64
C LEU A 391 -5.49 -12.48 19.51
N SER A 392 -5.74 -13.76 19.84
CA SER A 392 -7.08 -14.33 19.90
C SER A 392 -7.99 -13.62 20.89
N ALA A 393 -7.48 -13.32 22.10
CA ALA A 393 -8.23 -12.58 23.11
C ALA A 393 -8.58 -11.15 22.67
N ARG A 394 -7.67 -10.47 21.94
CA ARG A 394 -7.96 -9.15 21.35
C ARG A 394 -8.98 -9.25 20.22
N MET A 395 -8.86 -10.24 19.36
CA MET A 395 -9.78 -10.50 18.24
C MET A 395 -11.20 -10.76 18.74
N ALA A 396 -11.37 -11.50 19.83
CA ALA A 396 -12.68 -11.80 20.43
C ALA A 396 -13.44 -10.57 20.94
N LYS A 397 -12.81 -9.39 21.00
CA LYS A 397 -13.48 -8.12 21.35
C LYS A 397 -14.20 -7.46 20.18
N THR A 398 -13.88 -7.86 18.95
CA THR A 398 -14.41 -7.24 17.72
C THR A 398 -15.06 -8.25 16.78
N LEU A 399 -14.65 -9.51 16.83
CA LEU A 399 -15.16 -10.59 16.00
C LEU A 399 -16.04 -11.56 16.83
N PRO A 400 -17.09 -12.16 16.24
CA PRO A 400 -18.10 -12.95 16.96
C PRO A 400 -17.62 -14.36 17.34
N VAL A 401 -16.44 -14.48 17.95
CA VAL A 401 -15.76 -15.77 18.26
C VAL A 401 -16.63 -16.71 19.04
N ARG A 402 -17.34 -16.20 20.09
CA ARG A 402 -18.17 -17.02 20.96
C ARG A 402 -19.43 -17.50 20.26
N ALA A 403 -20.09 -16.63 19.48
CA ALA A 403 -21.27 -17.00 18.69
C ALA A 403 -20.94 -18.11 17.67
N LEU A 404 -19.75 -18.04 17.05
CA LEU A 404 -19.30 -19.08 16.12
C LEU A 404 -18.99 -20.41 16.84
N ALA A 405 -18.43 -20.36 18.03
CA ALA A 405 -18.21 -21.57 18.84
C ALA A 405 -19.53 -22.30 19.14
N VAL A 406 -20.61 -21.54 19.46
CA VAL A 406 -21.94 -22.10 19.66
C VAL A 406 -22.52 -22.65 18.34
N ALA A 407 -22.37 -21.92 17.22
CA ALA A 407 -22.83 -22.38 15.92
C ALA A 407 -22.19 -23.73 15.52
N LYS A 408 -20.87 -23.86 15.73
CA LYS A 408 -20.11 -25.09 15.49
C LYS A 408 -20.55 -26.22 16.42
N ALA A 409 -20.64 -25.96 17.71
CA ALA A 409 -21.02 -26.96 18.73
C ALA A 409 -22.43 -27.53 18.50
N ARG A 410 -23.34 -26.73 17.95
CA ARG A 410 -24.72 -27.15 17.63
C ARG A 410 -24.89 -27.60 16.18
N ASN A 411 -23.81 -27.67 15.39
CA ASN A 411 -23.81 -28.06 13.98
C ASN A 411 -24.84 -27.28 13.14
N TYR A 412 -24.99 -25.98 13.41
CA TYR A 412 -25.84 -25.15 12.56
C TYR A 412 -25.22 -25.03 11.17
N SER A 413 -26.04 -25.15 10.15
CA SER A 413 -25.62 -25.24 8.76
C SER A 413 -26.44 -24.31 7.86
N GLY A 414 -26.09 -24.25 6.58
CA GLY A 414 -26.73 -23.43 5.57
C GLY A 414 -26.09 -22.05 5.40
N PRO A 415 -26.59 -21.23 4.46
CA PRO A 415 -26.05 -19.90 4.22
C PRO A 415 -26.16 -19.03 5.47
N VAL A 416 -25.08 -18.26 5.73
CA VAL A 416 -25.03 -17.35 6.87
C VAL A 416 -25.44 -15.95 6.42
N TYR A 417 -26.47 -15.37 7.05
CA TYR A 417 -26.73 -13.96 6.91
C TYR A 417 -25.92 -13.17 7.94
N ASN A 418 -25.15 -12.21 7.47
CA ASN A 418 -24.15 -11.51 8.29
C ASN A 418 -23.97 -10.05 7.85
N ASN A 419 -23.41 -9.23 8.74
CA ASN A 419 -22.96 -7.89 8.37
C ASN A 419 -21.68 -7.93 7.51
N TYR A 420 -21.42 -6.85 6.80
CA TYR A 420 -20.30 -6.72 5.86
C TYR A 420 -18.94 -7.03 6.51
N ASP A 421 -18.68 -6.45 7.68
CA ASP A 421 -17.36 -6.53 8.35
C ASP A 421 -16.99 -7.94 8.81
N TRP A 422 -17.97 -8.75 9.22
CA TRP A 422 -17.69 -10.09 9.73
C TRP A 422 -17.60 -11.17 8.67
N GLY A 423 -18.04 -10.88 7.43
CA GLY A 423 -18.14 -11.88 6.36
C GLY A 423 -16.86 -12.67 6.13
N GLY A 424 -15.73 -11.99 6.03
CA GLY A 424 -14.44 -12.66 5.84
C GLY A 424 -14.08 -13.64 6.96
N TYR A 425 -14.31 -13.25 8.23
CA TYR A 425 -14.07 -14.11 9.38
C TYR A 425 -15.01 -15.33 9.41
N LEU A 426 -16.27 -15.14 9.05
CA LEU A 426 -17.23 -16.23 8.98
C LEU A 426 -16.89 -17.24 7.88
N ILE A 427 -16.44 -16.78 6.71
CA ILE A 427 -15.90 -17.64 5.63
C ILE A 427 -14.77 -18.52 6.14
N TRP A 428 -13.83 -17.92 6.89
CA TRP A 428 -12.69 -18.63 7.42
C TRP A 428 -13.08 -19.69 8.46
N GLU A 429 -13.89 -19.28 9.44
CA GLU A 429 -14.19 -20.11 10.61
C GLU A 429 -15.27 -21.17 10.36
N LEU A 430 -16.36 -20.80 9.69
CA LEU A 430 -17.50 -21.73 9.50
C LEU A 430 -17.38 -22.55 8.21
N ARG A 431 -16.63 -22.06 7.22
CA ARG A 431 -16.56 -22.66 5.87
C ARG A 431 -17.95 -22.79 5.22
N LEU A 432 -18.84 -21.87 5.54
CA LEU A 432 -20.20 -21.78 5.01
C LEU A 432 -20.32 -20.55 4.12
N PRO A 433 -21.21 -20.57 3.10
CA PRO A 433 -21.47 -19.39 2.29
C PRO A 433 -22.04 -18.24 3.13
N VAL A 434 -21.47 -17.04 2.98
CA VAL A 434 -21.93 -15.82 3.65
C VAL A 434 -22.78 -14.96 2.72
N SER A 435 -23.65 -14.11 3.26
CA SER A 435 -24.46 -13.21 2.45
C SER A 435 -23.70 -12.06 1.83
N ILE A 436 -22.60 -11.64 2.48
CA ILE A 436 -21.74 -10.53 2.04
C ILE A 436 -20.40 -10.56 2.79
N ASP A 437 -19.36 -10.02 2.18
CA ASP A 437 -18.02 -9.87 2.77
C ASP A 437 -17.30 -8.65 2.17
N GLY A 438 -16.05 -8.40 2.57
CA GLY A 438 -15.24 -7.23 2.18
C GLY A 438 -14.92 -7.10 0.69
N ARG A 439 -15.30 -8.02 -0.17
CA ARG A 439 -15.09 -7.97 -1.62
C ARG A 439 -16.19 -7.13 -2.32
N ALA A 440 -16.25 -5.84 -1.99
CA ALA A 440 -17.29 -4.91 -2.45
C ALA A 440 -17.52 -4.95 -3.98
N GLY A 441 -16.43 -5.03 -4.77
CA GLY A 441 -16.49 -5.10 -6.23
C GLY A 441 -17.22 -6.35 -6.75
N LEU A 442 -17.07 -7.48 -6.07
CA LEU A 442 -17.75 -8.72 -6.42
C LEU A 442 -19.26 -8.65 -6.13
N HIS A 443 -19.62 -8.06 -4.99
CA HIS A 443 -21.02 -7.97 -4.57
C HIS A 443 -21.82 -6.95 -5.37
N GLY A 444 -21.19 -5.88 -5.85
CA GLY A 444 -21.82 -4.81 -6.60
C GLY A 444 -22.71 -3.90 -5.72
N ASP A 445 -23.09 -2.76 -6.30
CA ASP A 445 -23.81 -1.70 -5.58
C ASP A 445 -25.19 -2.15 -5.07
N GLU A 446 -25.91 -2.94 -5.87
CA GLU A 446 -27.25 -3.43 -5.49
C GLU A 446 -27.20 -4.27 -4.22
N ARG A 447 -26.25 -5.23 -4.13
CA ARG A 447 -26.12 -6.07 -2.94
C ARG A 447 -25.65 -5.28 -1.73
N LEU A 448 -24.68 -4.36 -1.91
CA LEU A 448 -24.22 -3.45 -0.85
C LEU A 448 -25.38 -2.61 -0.30
N HIS A 449 -26.15 -1.98 -1.18
CA HIS A 449 -27.32 -1.18 -0.79
C HIS A 449 -28.40 -2.02 -0.09
N ARG A 450 -28.73 -3.18 -0.64
CA ARG A 450 -29.72 -4.10 -0.05
C ARG A 450 -29.27 -4.55 1.34
N SER A 451 -28.01 -4.91 1.49
CA SER A 451 -27.44 -5.27 2.79
C SER A 451 -27.58 -4.12 3.80
N ARG A 452 -27.25 -2.88 3.39
CA ARG A 452 -27.39 -1.70 4.24
C ARG A 452 -28.85 -1.51 4.70
N VAL A 453 -29.81 -1.49 3.77
CA VAL A 453 -31.26 -1.36 4.06
C VAL A 453 -31.71 -2.38 5.09
N THR A 454 -31.28 -3.63 4.93
CA THR A 454 -31.62 -4.71 5.86
C THR A 454 -31.00 -4.49 7.24
N TRP A 455 -29.72 -4.14 7.32
CA TRP A 455 -29.02 -3.95 8.60
C TRP A 455 -29.48 -2.70 9.36
N THR A 456 -29.90 -1.64 8.65
CA THR A 456 -30.45 -0.41 9.25
C THR A 456 -31.93 -0.54 9.61
N GLY A 457 -32.60 -1.62 9.20
CA GLY A 457 -34.03 -1.83 9.47
C GLY A 457 -34.95 -0.91 8.68
N GLU A 458 -34.47 -0.37 7.56
CA GLU A 458 -35.31 0.46 6.67
C GLU A 458 -36.48 -0.33 6.05
N PRO A 459 -37.54 0.34 5.56
CA PRO A 459 -38.64 -0.34 4.89
C PRO A 459 -38.16 -1.31 3.82
N GLY A 460 -38.67 -2.55 3.86
CA GLY A 460 -38.23 -3.63 2.96
C GLY A 460 -37.09 -4.52 3.52
N TRP A 461 -36.61 -4.31 4.74
CA TRP A 461 -35.58 -5.15 5.35
C TRP A 461 -35.90 -6.65 5.30
N ALA A 462 -37.16 -7.03 5.55
CA ALA A 462 -37.60 -8.43 5.59
C ALA A 462 -37.70 -9.09 4.21
N THR A 463 -37.53 -8.33 3.12
CA THR A 463 -37.60 -8.84 1.74
C THR A 463 -36.24 -9.19 1.14
N ASP A 464 -35.12 -9.06 1.90
CA ASP A 464 -33.79 -9.45 1.42
C ASP A 464 -33.79 -10.98 1.14
N PRO A 465 -33.55 -11.40 -0.12
CA PRO A 465 -33.54 -12.82 -0.47
C PRO A 465 -32.48 -13.64 0.28
N GLN A 466 -31.37 -13.01 0.66
CA GLN A 466 -30.31 -13.68 1.41
C GLN A 466 -30.73 -13.90 2.88
N LEU A 467 -31.45 -12.96 3.48
CA LEU A 467 -32.03 -13.12 4.82
C LEU A 467 -33.11 -14.21 4.83
N ILE A 468 -34.00 -14.19 3.82
CA ILE A 468 -35.07 -15.17 3.70
C ILE A 468 -34.54 -16.61 3.57
N ARG A 469 -33.41 -16.78 2.86
CA ARG A 469 -32.82 -18.11 2.63
C ARG A 469 -31.78 -18.50 3.69
N ALA A 470 -31.53 -17.64 4.67
CA ALA A 470 -30.50 -17.89 5.66
C ALA A 470 -30.79 -19.12 6.52
N GLY A 471 -29.81 -19.99 6.70
CA GLY A 471 -29.82 -21.08 7.67
C GLY A 471 -29.53 -20.58 9.10
N MET A 472 -28.80 -19.48 9.21
CA MET A 472 -28.55 -18.76 10.44
C MET A 472 -28.26 -17.29 10.17
N VAL A 473 -28.48 -16.43 11.17
CA VAL A 473 -28.11 -15.01 11.14
C VAL A 473 -27.14 -14.75 12.28
N ILE A 474 -25.96 -14.19 11.96
CA ILE A 474 -24.98 -13.75 12.97
C ILE A 474 -24.91 -12.24 12.90
N ALA A 475 -25.45 -11.58 13.92
CA ALA A 475 -25.73 -10.16 13.94
C ALA A 475 -25.00 -9.45 15.09
N PRO A 476 -24.48 -8.21 14.89
CA PRO A 476 -24.07 -7.36 15.99
C PRO A 476 -25.25 -7.07 16.92
N VAL A 477 -25.09 -7.21 18.23
CA VAL A 477 -26.19 -7.04 19.21
C VAL A 477 -26.87 -5.69 19.09
N LYS A 478 -26.10 -4.64 18.79
CA LYS A 478 -26.58 -3.25 18.71
C LYS A 478 -27.19 -2.89 17.35
N ALA A 479 -27.16 -3.78 16.35
CA ALA A 479 -27.71 -3.48 15.05
C ALA A 479 -29.25 -3.40 15.09
N PRO A 480 -29.88 -2.46 14.36
CA PRO A 480 -31.35 -2.37 14.27
C PRO A 480 -32.00 -3.69 13.82
N LEU A 481 -31.43 -4.36 12.82
CA LEU A 481 -31.88 -5.68 12.37
C LEU A 481 -32.01 -6.69 13.53
N THR A 482 -31.06 -6.67 14.49
CA THR A 482 -31.07 -7.59 15.63
C THR A 482 -32.30 -7.41 16.49
N GLN A 483 -32.79 -6.19 16.67
CA GLN A 483 -34.04 -5.93 17.42
C GLN A 483 -35.27 -6.37 16.63
N LEU A 484 -35.27 -6.16 15.33
CA LEU A 484 -36.34 -6.61 14.44
C LEU A 484 -36.46 -8.14 14.43
N LEU A 485 -35.32 -8.85 14.34
CA LEU A 485 -35.30 -10.33 14.36
C LEU A 485 -35.80 -10.93 15.68
N ARG A 486 -35.71 -10.22 16.81
CA ARG A 486 -36.29 -10.68 18.09
C ARG A 486 -37.80 -10.66 18.09
N LEU A 487 -38.40 -9.75 17.30
CA LEU A 487 -39.84 -9.56 17.20
C LEU A 487 -40.46 -10.39 16.04
N ASP A 488 -39.61 -10.85 15.11
CA ASP A 488 -40.09 -11.64 13.96
C ASP A 488 -40.24 -13.13 14.36
N PRO A 489 -41.49 -13.70 14.34
CA PRO A 489 -41.71 -15.08 14.72
C PRO A 489 -41.04 -16.11 13.80
N LYS A 490 -40.50 -15.68 12.65
CA LYS A 490 -39.74 -16.55 11.74
C LYS A 490 -38.36 -16.90 12.25
N PHE A 491 -37.85 -16.18 13.24
CA PHE A 491 -36.51 -16.36 13.79
C PHE A 491 -36.57 -16.66 15.29
N LYS A 492 -35.66 -17.51 15.76
CA LYS A 492 -35.45 -17.83 17.16
C LYS A 492 -34.03 -17.44 17.57
N LEU A 493 -33.91 -16.70 18.69
CA LEU A 493 -32.61 -16.41 19.28
C LEU A 493 -32.02 -17.70 19.87
N ALA A 494 -30.87 -18.12 19.35
CA ALA A 494 -30.18 -19.32 19.77
C ALA A 494 -29.02 -19.04 20.75
N TYR A 495 -28.39 -17.85 20.61
CA TYR A 495 -27.30 -17.41 21.48
C TYR A 495 -27.17 -15.89 21.43
N GLN A 496 -26.65 -15.32 22.51
CA GLN A 496 -26.24 -13.92 22.56
C GLN A 496 -25.17 -13.71 23.62
N ASP A 497 -24.22 -12.81 23.28
CA ASP A 497 -23.29 -12.18 24.22
C ASP A 497 -23.31 -10.65 24.05
N ASP A 498 -22.29 -9.95 24.58
CA ASP A 498 -22.20 -8.49 24.51
C ASP A 498 -21.90 -7.96 23.09
N LEU A 499 -21.40 -8.81 22.19
CA LEU A 499 -20.97 -8.44 20.84
C LEU A 499 -21.94 -8.94 19.76
N ALA A 500 -22.35 -10.21 19.84
CA ALA A 500 -23.07 -10.90 18.78
C ALA A 500 -24.32 -11.64 19.28
N ALA A 501 -25.35 -11.66 18.43
CA ALA A 501 -26.53 -12.50 18.55
C ALA A 501 -26.59 -13.49 17.40
N LEU A 502 -26.94 -14.74 17.69
CA LEU A 502 -27.13 -15.82 16.73
C LEU A 502 -28.61 -16.17 16.68
N PHE A 503 -29.21 -16.03 15.50
CA PHE A 503 -30.57 -16.44 15.25
C PHE A 503 -30.60 -17.61 14.27
N ILE A 504 -31.61 -18.48 14.44
CA ILE A 504 -31.93 -19.60 13.54
C ILE A 504 -33.39 -19.48 13.08
N PRO A 505 -33.77 -20.03 11.90
CA PRO A 505 -35.15 -20.10 11.48
C PRO A 505 -35.99 -20.88 12.50
N ALA A 506 -37.19 -20.36 12.87
CA ALA A 506 -38.06 -20.98 13.88
C ALA A 506 -38.56 -22.36 13.45
N ASN A 507 -38.78 -22.59 12.16
CA ASN A 507 -39.39 -23.80 11.60
C ASN A 507 -38.40 -24.82 11.04
N GLY A 508 -37.16 -24.82 11.49
CA GLY A 508 -36.13 -25.77 11.07
C GLY A 508 -36.12 -25.99 9.55
N ARG A 509 -35.64 -25.06 8.75
CA ARG A 509 -35.62 -25.21 7.27
C ARG A 509 -34.73 -26.37 6.86
N PRO A 510 -35.08 -27.07 5.74
CA PRO A 510 -34.22 -28.08 5.20
C PRO A 510 -32.83 -27.51 4.91
N ILE A 511 -31.83 -28.20 5.39
CA ILE A 511 -30.42 -27.91 5.18
C ILE A 511 -30.19 -28.01 3.68
N LEU A 512 -29.87 -26.89 3.01
CA LEU A 512 -29.30 -26.98 1.68
C LEU A 512 -27.99 -27.74 1.82
N PRO A 513 -27.71 -28.72 0.95
CA PRO A 513 -26.48 -29.50 1.05
C PRO A 513 -25.29 -28.54 1.11
N MET A 514 -24.34 -28.82 2.02
CA MET A 514 -23.06 -28.14 2.02
C MET A 514 -22.47 -28.31 0.61
N LEU A 515 -22.03 -27.21 0.02
CA LEU A 515 -21.23 -27.31 -1.19
C LEU A 515 -20.10 -28.28 -0.90
N PRO A 516 -19.83 -29.24 -1.80
CA PRO A 516 -18.70 -30.12 -1.64
C PRO A 516 -17.46 -29.24 -1.41
N PRO A 517 -16.55 -29.64 -0.50
CA PRO A 517 -15.32 -28.90 -0.24
C PRO A 517 -14.46 -28.71 -1.50
N ASP A 518 -14.75 -29.44 -2.57
CA ASP A 518 -13.99 -29.57 -3.78
C ASP A 518 -14.91 -29.46 -5.01
N LEU A 519 -15.28 -28.23 -5.38
CA LEU A 519 -15.71 -27.99 -6.75
C LEU A 519 -14.45 -28.00 -7.62
N PRO A 520 -14.34 -28.92 -8.61
CA PRO A 520 -13.25 -28.89 -9.57
C PRO A 520 -13.24 -27.54 -10.30
N PRO A 521 -12.08 -27.05 -10.74
CA PRO A 521 -12.00 -25.84 -11.53
C PRO A 521 -12.91 -25.99 -12.76
N PRO A 522 -13.64 -24.94 -13.17
CA PRO A 522 -14.43 -25.01 -14.40
C PRO A 522 -13.47 -25.31 -15.55
N VAL A 523 -13.78 -26.35 -16.30
CA VAL A 523 -13.09 -26.70 -17.54
C VAL A 523 -13.34 -25.52 -18.49
N MET A 524 -12.26 -24.80 -18.83
CA MET A 524 -12.33 -23.77 -19.87
C MET A 524 -12.50 -24.48 -21.22
N HIS A 525 -13.62 -24.21 -21.89
CA HIS A 525 -13.81 -24.47 -23.32
C HIS A 525 -13.42 -23.21 -24.10
#